data_0c15f42c8ec25955ca4438b943807816
#
_entry.id   0c15f42c8ec25955ca4438b943807816
#
_cell.length_a   1.000
_cell.length_b   1.000
_cell.length_c   1.000
_cell.angle_alpha   90.00
_cell.angle_beta   90.00
_cell.angle_gamma   90.00
#
_symmetry.space_group_name_H-M   'P 1'
#
loop_
_entity.id
_entity.type
_entity.pdbx_description
1 polymer ?
#
loop_
_entity_poly.entity_id
_entity_poly.type
_entity_poly.pdbx_seq_one_letter_code
_entity_poly.pdbx_strand_id
1 'polypeptide(L)'
;LALGKNPLIGFMTWEGYNYEDAVLLSERLVQEDVYTSVHIEEYEAEARDTKLGPEEITRDVPGVGDDALKDLDDRGIIRIGAEVRAGDILVGKVTPKGETELTAEERLLRAIFGEKAREVRDTSLKVPHGEYGIIVDAKVFTRENGDELSPGVNQAVRIYIAQKRKISVGDKMAGRHGNKGVVSRVLPVEDMPYLPNGRPLDIVLNPLGVPSRMNIGQVLEIHLSLAAKALGFNVATPVFDGANENDIMDTLDLACLLYTSDAADDLIG
;
A
#
# COMPACT_ATOMS: atom_id res chain seq x y z
N LEU A 1 3.67 -8.27 -7.47
CA LEU A 1 4.57 -7.40 -6.71
C LEU A 1 5.29 -8.23 -5.65
N ALA A 2 6.61 -8.17 -5.60
CA ALA A 2 7.43 -8.86 -4.61
C ALA A 2 8.30 -7.81 -3.88
N LEU A 3 8.11 -7.71 -2.57
CA LEU A 3 8.90 -6.85 -1.69
C LEU A 3 9.93 -7.72 -0.98
N GLY A 4 11.19 -7.31 -0.97
CA GLY A 4 12.28 -8.05 -0.35
C GLY A 4 13.26 -7.15 0.37
N LYS A 5 13.68 -7.56 1.56
CA LYS A 5 14.71 -6.91 2.37
C LYS A 5 15.38 -7.98 3.25
N ASN A 6 16.62 -7.72 3.64
CA ASN A 6 17.34 -8.54 4.61
C ASN A 6 17.31 -7.86 5.99
N PRO A 7 16.25 -8.10 6.81
CA PRO A 7 16.17 -7.59 8.17
C PRO A 7 16.95 -8.48 9.15
N LEU A 8 17.17 -7.98 10.36
CA LEU A 8 17.73 -8.75 11.45
C LEU A 8 16.61 -9.57 12.10
N ILE A 9 16.71 -10.90 12.01
CA ILE A 9 15.70 -11.85 12.51
C ILE A 9 16.24 -12.57 13.74
N GLY A 10 15.39 -12.76 14.76
CA GLY A 10 15.67 -13.61 15.91
C GLY A 10 14.62 -14.70 16.07
N PHE A 11 15.06 -15.90 16.46
CA PHE A 11 14.19 -16.99 16.86
C PHE A 11 14.08 -17.05 18.36
N MET A 12 12.95 -16.61 18.87
CA MET A 12 12.62 -16.73 20.30
C MET A 12 11.12 -16.61 20.51
N THR A 13 10.61 -17.15 21.61
CA THR A 13 9.23 -16.88 22.03
C THR A 13 9.13 -15.49 22.64
N TRP A 14 8.08 -14.73 22.33
CA TRP A 14 7.91 -13.40 22.84
C TRP A 14 6.46 -13.14 23.30
N GLU A 15 6.22 -13.23 24.58
CA GLU A 15 4.92 -12.94 25.23
C GLU A 15 3.69 -13.60 24.59
N GLY A 16 3.88 -14.68 23.84
CA GLY A 16 2.82 -15.34 23.08
C GLY A 16 2.41 -14.67 21.77
N TYR A 17 2.92 -13.48 21.47
CA TYR A 17 2.54 -12.73 20.26
C TYR A 17 3.06 -13.35 18.96
N ASN A 18 4.01 -14.26 19.03
CA ASN A 18 4.52 -15.01 17.89
C ASN A 18 4.20 -16.52 17.98
N TYR A 19 3.07 -16.85 18.64
CA TYR A 19 2.58 -18.22 18.70
C TYR A 19 2.32 -18.79 17.29
N GLU A 20 2.74 -20.04 17.06
CA GLU A 20 2.69 -20.73 15.75
C GLU A 20 3.41 -19.92 14.64
N ASP A 21 2.67 -19.50 13.61
CA ASP A 21 3.17 -18.75 12.45
C ASP A 21 3.00 -17.24 12.60
N ALA A 22 2.69 -16.77 13.78
CA ALA A 22 2.59 -15.34 14.04
C ALA A 22 3.99 -14.69 14.03
N VAL A 23 4.09 -13.52 13.43
CA VAL A 23 5.33 -12.76 13.27
C VAL A 23 5.23 -11.45 14.01
N LEU A 24 6.24 -11.14 14.83
CA LEU A 24 6.40 -9.83 15.43
C LEU A 24 7.31 -8.96 14.57
N LEU A 25 6.91 -7.72 14.35
CA LEU A 25 7.68 -6.72 13.63
C LEU A 25 8.07 -5.56 14.53
N SER A 26 9.26 -5.01 14.28
CA SER A 26 9.67 -3.71 14.81
C SER A 26 9.00 -2.58 14.04
N GLU A 27 8.54 -1.56 14.75
CA GLU A 27 7.98 -0.33 14.16
C GLU A 27 8.98 0.37 13.23
N ARG A 28 10.28 0.16 13.43
CA ARG A 28 11.34 0.68 12.54
C ARG A 28 11.08 0.31 11.08
N LEU A 29 10.61 -0.91 10.81
CA LEU A 29 10.30 -1.36 9.45
C LEU A 29 9.17 -0.56 8.79
N VAL A 30 8.22 -0.10 9.60
CA VAL A 30 7.11 0.74 9.14
C VAL A 30 7.55 2.19 8.96
N GLN A 31 8.36 2.71 9.89
CA GLN A 31 8.86 4.09 9.86
C GLN A 31 9.83 4.33 8.70
N GLU A 32 10.72 3.38 8.42
CA GLU A 32 11.72 3.46 7.35
C GLU A 32 11.16 3.01 5.98
N ASP A 33 9.85 2.81 5.86
CA ASP A 33 9.21 2.35 4.63
C ASP A 33 9.77 1.03 4.07
N VAL A 34 10.28 0.17 4.93
CA VAL A 34 10.64 -1.20 4.57
C VAL A 34 9.36 -1.99 4.34
N TYR A 35 9.28 -2.76 3.26
CA TYR A 35 8.05 -3.46 2.84
C TYR A 35 6.88 -2.53 2.51
N THR A 36 7.14 -1.31 2.11
CA THR A 36 6.15 -0.37 1.62
C THR A 36 6.03 -0.48 0.11
N SER A 37 4.80 -0.49 -0.39
CA SER A 37 4.51 -0.52 -1.83
C SER A 37 3.70 0.70 -2.25
N VAL A 38 3.89 1.12 -3.50
CA VAL A 38 3.10 2.17 -4.13
C VAL A 38 2.17 1.51 -5.15
N HIS A 39 0.88 1.73 -4.99
CA HIS A 39 -0.15 1.26 -5.90
C HIS A 39 -0.74 2.46 -6.62
N ILE A 40 -0.82 2.38 -7.94
CA ILE A 40 -1.42 3.43 -8.77
C ILE A 40 -2.70 2.87 -9.35
N GLU A 41 -3.84 3.49 -8.97
CA GLU A 41 -5.16 3.14 -9.46
C GLU A 41 -5.62 4.18 -10.47
N GLU A 42 -6.28 3.72 -11.54
CA GLU A 42 -6.82 4.56 -12.60
C GLU A 42 -8.33 4.69 -12.44
N TYR A 43 -8.81 5.92 -12.47
CA TYR A 43 -10.23 6.24 -12.44
C TYR A 43 -10.59 7.05 -13.67
N GLU A 44 -11.64 6.65 -14.39
CA GLU A 44 -12.07 7.28 -15.62
C GLU A 44 -13.48 7.86 -15.47
N ALA A 45 -13.63 9.12 -15.89
CA ALA A 45 -14.91 9.78 -16.03
C ALA A 45 -15.13 10.13 -17.50
N GLU A 46 -16.27 9.73 -18.03
CA GLU A 46 -16.67 10.04 -19.41
C GLU A 46 -17.88 10.96 -19.40
N ALA A 47 -17.84 12.00 -20.24
CA ALA A 47 -18.99 12.81 -20.57
C ALA A 47 -19.60 12.34 -21.89
N ARG A 48 -20.81 11.80 -21.82
CA ARG A 48 -21.52 11.19 -22.94
C ARG A 48 -22.71 12.03 -23.38
N ASP A 49 -23.10 11.86 -24.64
CA ASP A 49 -24.37 12.37 -25.12
C ASP A 49 -25.53 11.53 -24.57
N THR A 50 -26.48 12.18 -23.92
CA THR A 50 -27.69 11.54 -23.47
C THR A 50 -28.90 12.05 -24.25
N LYS A 51 -30.05 11.32 -24.17
CA LYS A 51 -31.30 11.74 -24.84
C LYS A 51 -31.83 13.08 -24.33
N LEU A 52 -31.39 13.53 -23.17
CA LEU A 52 -31.82 14.78 -22.50
C LEU A 52 -30.84 15.92 -22.72
N GLY A 53 -29.71 15.65 -23.37
CA GLY A 53 -28.63 16.59 -23.63
C GLY A 53 -27.27 15.99 -23.28
N PRO A 54 -26.17 16.66 -23.66
CA PRO A 54 -24.83 16.20 -23.34
C PRO A 54 -24.53 16.32 -21.85
N GLU A 55 -23.79 15.35 -21.28
CA GLU A 55 -23.16 15.50 -19.98
C GLU A 55 -22.01 16.49 -20.08
N GLU A 56 -21.75 17.22 -19.00
CA GLU A 56 -20.73 18.26 -18.94
C GLU A 56 -19.80 18.02 -17.76
N ILE A 57 -18.49 18.14 -18.00
CA ILE A 57 -17.49 18.17 -16.94
C ILE A 57 -17.27 19.63 -16.54
N THR A 58 -17.60 19.96 -15.29
CA THR A 58 -17.59 21.33 -14.78
C THR A 58 -17.33 21.35 -13.27
N ARG A 59 -16.75 22.47 -12.80
CA ARG A 59 -16.63 22.76 -11.38
C ARG A 59 -17.96 23.14 -10.73
N ASP A 60 -18.91 23.66 -11.52
CA ASP A 60 -20.20 24.13 -11.03
C ASP A 60 -21.16 22.94 -10.83
N VAL A 61 -21.01 22.23 -9.71
CA VAL A 61 -21.79 21.05 -9.33
C VAL A 61 -22.87 21.46 -8.34
N PRO A 62 -24.18 21.25 -8.65
CA PRO A 62 -25.27 21.66 -7.77
C PRO A 62 -25.29 20.86 -6.47
N GLY A 63 -25.56 21.53 -5.34
CA GLY A 63 -25.70 20.91 -4.03
C GLY A 63 -24.38 20.50 -3.36
N VAL A 64 -23.25 20.91 -3.88
CA VAL A 64 -21.92 20.65 -3.32
C VAL A 64 -21.34 21.94 -2.75
N GLY A 65 -20.82 21.90 -1.52
CA GLY A 65 -20.19 23.05 -0.88
C GLY A 65 -18.81 23.35 -1.45
N ASP A 66 -18.37 24.60 -1.36
CA ASP A 66 -17.08 25.09 -1.88
C ASP A 66 -15.87 24.32 -1.30
N ASP A 67 -15.98 23.83 -0.08
CA ASP A 67 -14.92 23.03 0.56
C ASP A 67 -14.63 21.71 -0.17
N ALA A 68 -15.65 21.07 -0.73
CA ALA A 68 -15.50 19.87 -1.53
C ALA A 68 -14.99 20.12 -2.95
N LEU A 69 -15.05 21.37 -3.42
CA LEU A 69 -14.61 21.81 -4.73
C LEU A 69 -13.24 22.51 -4.72
N LYS A 70 -12.63 22.69 -3.54
CA LYS A 70 -11.39 23.47 -3.37
C LYS A 70 -10.21 22.95 -4.19
N ASP A 71 -10.11 21.64 -4.37
CA ASP A 71 -9.01 20.99 -5.07
C ASP A 71 -9.29 20.75 -6.56
N LEU A 72 -10.46 21.20 -7.07
CA LEU A 72 -10.80 21.17 -8.48
C LEU A 72 -10.31 22.45 -9.19
N ASP A 73 -9.82 22.28 -10.41
CA ASP A 73 -9.51 23.37 -11.33
C ASP A 73 -10.79 24.00 -11.92
N ASP A 74 -10.62 25.06 -12.72
CA ASP A 74 -11.75 25.74 -13.37
C ASP A 74 -12.53 24.84 -14.35
N ARG A 75 -11.91 23.75 -14.81
CA ARG A 75 -12.53 22.74 -15.68
C ARG A 75 -13.26 21.65 -14.91
N GLY A 76 -13.22 21.68 -13.57
CA GLY A 76 -13.84 20.67 -12.72
C GLY A 76 -13.00 19.41 -12.55
N ILE A 77 -11.69 19.45 -12.81
CA ILE A 77 -10.77 18.32 -12.68
C ILE A 77 -9.87 18.56 -11.48
N ILE A 78 -9.61 17.52 -10.70
CA ILE A 78 -8.77 17.62 -9.52
C ILE A 78 -7.31 17.93 -9.88
N ARG A 79 -6.67 18.80 -9.09
CA ARG A 79 -5.27 19.19 -9.28
C ARG A 79 -4.30 18.04 -8.94
N ILE A 80 -3.21 17.95 -9.67
CA ILE A 80 -2.10 17.04 -9.37
C ILE A 80 -1.49 17.43 -8.01
N GLY A 81 -1.15 16.40 -7.19
CA GLY A 81 -0.60 16.58 -5.86
C GLY A 81 -1.65 16.75 -4.75
N ALA A 82 -2.94 16.78 -5.07
CA ALA A 82 -4.01 16.79 -4.07
C ALA A 82 -4.07 15.47 -3.30
N GLU A 83 -4.22 15.54 -1.99
CA GLU A 83 -4.55 14.38 -1.15
C GLU A 83 -6.06 14.16 -1.18
N VAL A 84 -6.46 12.93 -1.46
CA VAL A 84 -7.87 12.53 -1.57
C VAL A 84 -8.22 11.39 -0.64
N ARG A 85 -9.47 11.40 -0.20
CA ARG A 85 -10.08 10.37 0.65
C ARG A 85 -11.40 9.91 0.04
N ALA A 86 -11.92 8.80 0.56
CA ALA A 86 -13.21 8.28 0.13
C ALA A 86 -14.31 9.36 0.18
N GLY A 87 -15.01 9.53 -0.94
CA GLY A 87 -16.07 10.53 -1.09
C GLY A 87 -15.64 11.86 -1.69
N ASP A 88 -14.33 12.17 -1.77
CA ASP A 88 -13.83 13.39 -2.43
C ASP A 88 -14.10 13.33 -3.93
N ILE A 89 -14.37 14.50 -4.52
CA ILE A 89 -14.66 14.63 -5.95
C ILE A 89 -13.36 14.67 -6.74
N LEU A 90 -13.22 13.75 -7.70
CA LEU A 90 -12.09 13.71 -8.64
C LEU A 90 -12.38 14.52 -9.90
N VAL A 91 -13.58 14.36 -10.44
CA VAL A 91 -14.04 15.05 -11.63
C VAL A 91 -15.47 15.50 -11.41
N GLY A 92 -15.70 16.80 -11.44
CA GLY A 92 -17.05 17.38 -11.37
C GLY A 92 -17.79 17.11 -12.67
N LYS A 93 -18.89 16.38 -12.62
CA LYS A 93 -19.73 16.06 -13.79
C LYS A 93 -21.19 16.25 -13.46
N VAL A 94 -21.90 16.82 -14.41
CA VAL A 94 -23.36 17.02 -14.31
C VAL A 94 -24.06 16.38 -15.50
N THR A 95 -25.21 15.81 -15.22
CA THR A 95 -26.08 15.17 -16.23
C THR A 95 -27.41 15.89 -16.26
N PRO A 96 -27.97 16.25 -17.45
CA PRO A 96 -29.27 16.85 -17.57
C PRO A 96 -30.39 15.96 -16.97
N LYS A 97 -31.32 16.59 -16.22
CA LYS A 97 -32.51 15.91 -15.67
C LYS A 97 -33.67 15.95 -16.67
N GLY A 98 -34.48 14.88 -16.70
CA GLY A 98 -35.75 14.86 -17.39
C GLY A 98 -36.86 15.61 -16.61
N GLU A 99 -37.85 16.14 -17.32
CA GLU A 99 -39.00 16.86 -16.70
C GLU A 99 -39.75 16.03 -15.65
N THR A 100 -39.73 14.70 -15.77
CA THR A 100 -40.39 13.77 -14.85
C THR A 100 -39.62 13.54 -13.55
N GLU A 101 -38.33 13.92 -13.48
CA GLU A 101 -37.49 13.74 -12.29
C GLU A 101 -37.44 14.98 -11.39
N LEU A 102 -38.11 16.07 -11.77
CA LEU A 102 -38.18 17.30 -10.98
C LEU A 102 -39.07 17.10 -9.74
N THR A 103 -38.58 17.47 -8.57
CA THR A 103 -39.36 17.55 -7.35
C THR A 103 -40.44 18.65 -7.46
N ALA A 104 -41.49 18.58 -6.62
CA ALA A 104 -42.52 19.60 -6.60
C ALA A 104 -41.97 21.00 -6.29
N GLU A 105 -40.92 21.06 -5.44
CA GLU A 105 -40.23 22.30 -5.06
C GLU A 105 -39.41 22.86 -6.24
N GLU A 106 -38.71 22.02 -6.98
CA GLU A 106 -37.94 22.43 -8.18
C GLU A 106 -38.86 22.95 -9.29
N ARG A 107 -40.05 22.33 -9.48
CA ARG A 107 -41.08 22.81 -10.42
C ARG A 107 -41.62 24.19 -10.02
N LEU A 108 -41.83 24.42 -8.72
CA LEU A 108 -42.27 25.70 -8.19
C LEU A 108 -41.20 26.79 -8.37
N LEU A 109 -39.95 26.49 -8.06
CA LEU A 109 -38.83 27.39 -8.28
C LEU A 109 -38.65 27.78 -9.75
N ARG A 110 -38.84 26.81 -10.66
CA ARG A 110 -38.84 27.06 -12.12
C ARG A 110 -39.94 28.01 -12.54
N ALA A 111 -41.12 27.81 -11.98
CA ALA A 111 -42.29 28.67 -12.30
C ALA A 111 -42.12 30.12 -11.80
N ILE A 112 -41.38 30.29 -10.68
CA ILE A 112 -41.19 31.61 -10.05
C ILE A 112 -39.95 32.35 -10.62
N PHE A 113 -38.83 31.66 -10.85
CA PHE A 113 -37.52 32.25 -11.22
C PHE A 113 -37.12 32.04 -12.68
N GLY A 114 -37.98 31.39 -13.50
CA GLY A 114 -37.68 31.11 -14.90
C GLY A 114 -36.54 30.07 -15.09
N GLU A 115 -36.01 29.98 -16.31
CA GLU A 115 -34.99 28.98 -16.74
C GLU A 115 -33.65 29.01 -16.01
N LYS A 116 -33.47 29.79 -14.96
CA LYS A 116 -32.22 29.93 -14.21
C LYS A 116 -31.92 28.78 -13.23
N ALA A 117 -32.87 27.92 -12.93
CA ALA A 117 -32.60 26.68 -12.18
C ALA A 117 -32.02 25.66 -13.16
N ARG A 118 -30.71 25.43 -13.12
CA ARG A 118 -30.05 24.41 -13.93
C ARG A 118 -30.65 23.04 -13.63
N GLU A 119 -31.27 22.42 -14.66
CA GLU A 119 -31.87 21.10 -14.59
C GLU A 119 -30.80 20.02 -14.72
N VAL A 120 -29.83 20.00 -13.82
CA VAL A 120 -28.74 19.04 -13.87
C VAL A 120 -28.61 18.30 -12.53
N ARG A 121 -28.20 17.06 -12.61
CA ARG A 121 -27.93 16.19 -11.47
C ARG A 121 -26.42 16.00 -11.33
N ASP A 122 -25.93 15.99 -10.09
CA ASP A 122 -24.55 15.63 -9.77
C ASP A 122 -24.29 14.15 -10.12
N THR A 123 -23.40 13.92 -11.06
CA THR A 123 -22.89 12.61 -11.46
C THR A 123 -21.37 12.58 -11.42
N SER A 124 -20.79 13.42 -10.57
CA SER A 124 -19.33 13.55 -10.40
C SER A 124 -18.69 12.22 -10.06
N LEU A 125 -17.49 12.01 -10.59
CA LEU A 125 -16.65 10.90 -10.19
C LEU A 125 -16.07 11.19 -8.80
N LYS A 126 -16.38 10.32 -7.84
CA LYS A 126 -15.88 10.40 -6.46
C LYS A 126 -14.96 9.25 -6.17
N VAL A 127 -14.03 9.47 -5.23
CA VAL A 127 -13.15 8.41 -4.73
C VAL A 127 -14.00 7.31 -4.09
N PRO A 128 -13.84 6.05 -4.50
CA PRO A 128 -14.58 4.92 -3.94
C PRO A 128 -14.34 4.76 -2.44
N HIS A 129 -15.26 4.09 -1.78
CA HIS A 129 -15.16 3.82 -0.35
C HIS A 129 -13.98 2.90 -0.05
N GLY A 130 -13.14 3.30 0.92
CA GLY A 130 -11.92 2.57 1.31
C GLY A 130 -10.66 2.96 0.52
N GLU A 131 -10.78 3.80 -0.51
CA GLU A 131 -9.65 4.29 -1.28
C GLU A 131 -9.19 5.66 -0.78
N TYR A 132 -7.90 5.92 -0.88
CA TYR A 132 -7.26 7.20 -0.52
C TYR A 132 -5.91 7.29 -1.25
N GLY A 133 -5.35 8.46 -1.34
CA GLY A 133 -4.02 8.63 -1.94
C GLY A 133 -3.73 10.05 -2.37
N ILE A 134 -2.74 10.17 -3.25
CA ILE A 134 -2.31 11.44 -3.84
C ILE A 134 -2.50 11.37 -5.34
N ILE A 135 -3.04 12.43 -5.93
CA ILE A 135 -3.19 12.53 -7.37
C ILE A 135 -1.81 12.69 -8.01
N VAL A 136 -1.41 11.74 -8.84
CA VAL A 136 -0.11 11.77 -9.56
C VAL A 136 -0.24 12.32 -10.95
N ASP A 137 -1.36 12.07 -11.63
CA ASP A 137 -1.60 12.54 -13.00
C ASP A 137 -3.09 12.68 -13.28
N ALA A 138 -3.42 13.57 -14.22
CA ALA A 138 -4.77 13.79 -14.73
C ALA A 138 -4.70 14.03 -16.24
N LYS A 139 -5.24 13.10 -17.03
CA LYS A 139 -5.25 13.17 -18.49
C LYS A 139 -6.63 13.47 -19.00
N VAL A 140 -6.73 14.47 -19.87
CA VAL A 140 -7.98 14.87 -20.50
C VAL A 140 -7.92 14.54 -21.99
N PHE A 141 -8.91 13.81 -22.44
CA PHE A 141 -9.11 13.44 -23.83
C PHE A 141 -10.36 14.12 -24.34
N THR A 142 -10.26 14.80 -25.45
CA THR A 142 -11.40 15.49 -26.08
C THR A 142 -11.47 15.17 -27.55
N ARG A 143 -12.69 15.07 -28.05
CA ARG A 143 -12.91 14.86 -29.49
C ARG A 143 -12.39 16.02 -30.34
N GLU A 144 -12.41 17.22 -29.79
CA GLU A 144 -11.89 18.43 -30.45
C GLU A 144 -10.37 18.38 -30.68
N ASN A 145 -9.64 17.71 -29.80
CA ASN A 145 -8.19 17.50 -29.92
C ASN A 145 -7.83 16.36 -30.88
N GLY A 146 -8.82 15.64 -31.43
CA GLY A 146 -8.60 14.51 -32.32
C GLY A 146 -8.32 13.19 -31.62
N ASP A 147 -8.62 13.09 -30.31
CA ASP A 147 -8.46 11.86 -29.56
C ASP A 147 -9.50 10.81 -29.96
N GLU A 148 -9.10 9.55 -30.05
CA GLU A 148 -9.99 8.43 -30.30
C GLU A 148 -10.83 8.11 -29.06
N LEU A 149 -12.07 8.57 -29.04
CA LEU A 149 -13.04 8.30 -27.98
C LEU A 149 -14.12 7.32 -28.46
N SER A 150 -14.68 6.57 -27.52
CA SER A 150 -15.81 5.68 -27.79
C SER A 150 -17.00 6.44 -28.44
N PRO A 151 -17.83 5.79 -29.26
CA PRO A 151 -19.01 6.41 -29.85
C PRO A 151 -19.92 7.01 -28.78
N GLY A 152 -20.31 8.29 -28.94
CA GLY A 152 -21.15 9.02 -28.00
C GLY A 152 -20.43 9.63 -26.82
N VAL A 153 -19.13 9.49 -26.69
CA VAL A 153 -18.30 10.16 -25.67
C VAL A 153 -17.71 11.44 -26.27
N ASN A 154 -17.88 12.57 -25.62
CA ASN A 154 -17.36 13.87 -26.04
C ASN A 154 -16.04 14.21 -25.35
N GLN A 155 -15.93 13.82 -24.07
CA GLN A 155 -14.75 14.07 -23.24
C GLN A 155 -14.55 12.89 -22.29
N ALA A 156 -13.31 12.47 -22.08
CA ALA A 156 -12.91 11.51 -21.07
C ALA A 156 -11.78 12.09 -20.22
N VAL A 157 -11.84 11.85 -18.92
CA VAL A 157 -10.80 12.27 -17.98
C VAL A 157 -10.34 11.04 -17.21
N ARG A 158 -9.02 10.79 -17.24
CA ARG A 158 -8.38 9.73 -16.47
C ARG A 158 -7.56 10.32 -15.35
N ILE A 159 -7.86 9.89 -14.13
CA ILE A 159 -7.18 10.31 -12.92
C ILE A 159 -6.39 9.15 -12.38
N TYR A 160 -5.12 9.39 -12.04
CA TYR A 160 -4.23 8.40 -11.45
C TYR A 160 -3.99 8.75 -10.00
N ILE A 161 -4.37 7.84 -9.09
CA ILE A 161 -4.20 7.98 -7.64
C ILE A 161 -3.10 7.04 -7.18
N ALA A 162 -2.06 7.56 -6.55
CA ALA A 162 -1.02 6.76 -5.92
C ALA A 162 -1.35 6.55 -4.44
N GLN A 163 -1.41 5.29 -4.04
CA GLN A 163 -1.63 4.87 -2.67
C GLN A 163 -0.36 4.20 -2.13
N LYS A 164 0.14 4.71 -1.01
CA LYS A 164 1.29 4.14 -0.31
C LYS A 164 0.79 3.15 0.75
N ARG A 165 1.03 1.86 0.53
CA ARG A 165 0.62 0.80 1.45
C ARG A 165 1.82 0.33 2.26
N LYS A 166 1.77 0.55 3.56
CA LYS A 166 2.77 0.08 4.54
C LYS A 166 2.38 -1.28 5.07
N ILE A 167 3.39 -2.03 5.54
CA ILE A 167 3.13 -3.30 6.22
C ILE A 167 2.34 -3.07 7.49
N SER A 168 1.34 -3.92 7.73
CA SER A 168 0.41 -3.83 8.85
C SER A 168 0.10 -5.20 9.46
N VAL A 169 -0.56 -5.20 10.61
CA VAL A 169 -1.07 -6.42 11.23
C VAL A 169 -2.03 -7.14 10.28
N GLY A 170 -1.84 -8.46 10.13
CA GLY A 170 -2.62 -9.29 9.21
C GLY A 170 -1.94 -9.55 7.86
N ASP A 171 -0.86 -8.81 7.52
CA ASP A 171 -0.12 -9.06 6.29
C ASP A 171 0.68 -10.35 6.37
N LYS A 172 0.81 -11.03 5.24
CA LYS A 172 1.57 -12.28 5.13
C LYS A 172 3.02 -11.99 4.77
N MET A 173 3.92 -12.64 5.48
CA MET A 173 5.35 -12.60 5.24
C MET A 173 5.89 -14.00 5.02
N ALA A 174 6.99 -14.10 4.29
CA ALA A 174 7.68 -15.37 4.06
C ALA A 174 9.19 -15.15 3.91
N GLY A 175 9.96 -16.18 4.27
CA GLY A 175 11.37 -16.28 3.95
C GLY A 175 11.59 -17.12 2.69
N ARG A 176 12.87 -17.44 2.43
CA ARG A 176 13.30 -18.22 1.26
C ARG A 176 13.24 -19.74 1.46
N HIS A 177 12.87 -20.22 2.63
CA HIS A 177 12.90 -21.63 3.02
C HIS A 177 11.51 -22.25 3.25
N GLY A 178 10.47 -21.69 2.58
CA GLY A 178 9.11 -22.17 2.77
C GLY A 178 8.47 -21.78 4.09
N ASN A 179 9.15 -21.01 4.92
CA ASN A 179 8.60 -20.42 6.14
C ASN A 179 7.70 -19.25 5.79
N LYS A 180 6.49 -19.27 6.31
CA LYS A 180 5.46 -18.25 6.10
C LYS A 180 4.79 -17.91 7.41
N GLY A 181 4.35 -16.67 7.55
CA GLY A 181 3.68 -16.23 8.74
C GLY A 181 2.79 -15.02 8.49
N VAL A 182 2.06 -14.63 9.50
CA VAL A 182 1.18 -13.47 9.48
C VAL A 182 1.62 -12.51 10.57
N VAL A 183 1.71 -11.22 10.25
CA VAL A 183 2.06 -10.18 11.21
C VAL A 183 0.98 -10.11 12.29
N SER A 184 1.35 -10.41 13.53
CA SER A 184 0.45 -10.38 14.69
C SER A 184 0.47 -9.02 15.37
N ARG A 185 1.65 -8.41 15.47
CA ARG A 185 1.83 -7.13 16.15
C ARG A 185 3.04 -6.40 15.61
N VAL A 186 2.96 -5.07 15.63
CA VAL A 186 4.09 -4.17 15.42
C VAL A 186 4.42 -3.54 16.77
N LEU A 187 5.65 -3.74 17.24
CA LEU A 187 6.11 -3.24 18.53
C LEU A 187 7.01 -2.02 18.35
N PRO A 188 6.96 -1.05 19.28
CA PRO A 188 7.96 0.00 19.36
C PRO A 188 9.38 -0.58 19.44
N VAL A 189 10.36 0.17 18.98
CA VAL A 189 11.76 -0.28 18.93
C VAL A 189 12.29 -0.61 20.32
N GLU A 190 11.82 0.12 21.34
CA GLU A 190 12.23 -0.02 22.74
C GLU A 190 11.72 -1.34 23.36
N ASP A 191 10.61 -1.87 22.87
CA ASP A 191 10.00 -3.11 23.35
C ASP A 191 10.50 -4.36 22.62
N MET A 192 11.33 -4.17 21.59
CA MET A 192 11.91 -5.27 20.84
C MET A 192 13.11 -5.88 21.58
N PRO A 193 13.28 -7.23 21.49
CA PRO A 193 14.52 -7.85 21.97
C PRO A 193 15.73 -7.31 21.19
N TYR A 194 16.86 -7.26 21.84
CA TYR A 194 18.09 -6.67 21.27
C TYR A 194 19.31 -7.55 21.49
N LEU A 195 20.28 -7.37 20.62
CA LEU A 195 21.60 -8.02 20.71
C LEU A 195 22.46 -7.41 21.83
N PRO A 196 23.53 -8.09 22.29
CA PRO A 196 24.43 -7.55 23.32
C PRO A 196 25.06 -6.18 22.97
N ASN A 197 25.15 -5.85 21.70
CA ASN A 197 25.61 -4.54 21.23
C ASN A 197 24.52 -3.45 21.25
N GLY A 198 23.35 -3.74 21.80
CA GLY A 198 22.20 -2.81 21.89
C GLY A 198 21.37 -2.68 20.61
N ARG A 199 21.70 -3.40 19.54
CA ARG A 199 20.91 -3.35 18.30
C ARG A 199 19.63 -4.16 18.45
N PRO A 200 18.41 -3.55 18.27
CA PRO A 200 17.16 -4.25 18.33
C PRO A 200 16.95 -5.17 17.13
N LEU A 201 16.18 -6.24 17.34
CA LEU A 201 15.74 -7.12 16.26
C LEU A 201 14.66 -6.43 15.43
N ASP A 202 14.62 -6.76 14.14
CA ASP A 202 13.61 -6.26 13.23
C ASP A 202 12.38 -7.16 13.21
N ILE A 203 12.60 -8.47 13.31
CA ILE A 203 11.56 -9.52 13.24
C ILE A 203 11.85 -10.57 14.29
N VAL A 204 10.82 -11.03 14.99
CA VAL A 204 10.90 -12.15 15.92
C VAL A 204 9.99 -13.28 15.48
N LEU A 205 10.59 -14.45 15.28
CA LEU A 205 9.91 -15.66 14.84
C LEU A 205 9.89 -16.71 15.95
N ASN A 206 8.85 -17.57 15.94
CA ASN A 206 8.75 -18.66 16.89
C ASN A 206 9.67 -19.82 16.48
N PRO A 207 10.58 -20.27 17.35
CA PRO A 207 11.46 -21.40 17.07
C PRO A 207 10.72 -22.71 16.88
N LEU A 208 9.54 -22.90 17.48
CA LEU A 208 8.73 -24.11 17.35
C LEU A 208 8.25 -24.37 15.92
N GLY A 209 8.21 -23.35 15.07
CA GLY A 209 7.87 -23.49 13.65
C GLY A 209 8.95 -24.13 12.78
N VAL A 210 10.16 -24.39 13.32
CA VAL A 210 11.29 -24.92 12.55
C VAL A 210 11.36 -26.45 12.58
N PRO A 211 11.37 -27.14 13.75
CA PRO A 211 11.66 -28.58 13.83
C PRO A 211 10.65 -29.45 13.08
N SER A 212 9.36 -29.17 13.26
CA SER A 212 8.29 -29.97 12.64
C SER A 212 8.22 -29.84 11.12
N ARG A 213 8.73 -28.73 10.57
CA ARG A 213 8.70 -28.44 9.13
C ARG A 213 9.98 -28.80 8.40
N MET A 214 11.00 -29.24 9.12
CA MET A 214 12.28 -29.72 8.57
C MET A 214 12.95 -28.67 7.63
N ASN A 215 12.77 -27.39 7.89
CA ASN A 215 13.35 -26.30 7.11
C ASN A 215 14.49 -25.60 7.87
N ILE A 216 15.43 -26.39 8.35
CA ILE A 216 16.59 -25.89 9.13
C ILE A 216 17.44 -24.86 8.37
N GLY A 217 17.36 -24.85 7.05
CA GLY A 217 18.06 -23.89 6.21
C GLY A 217 17.83 -22.43 6.59
N GLN A 218 16.67 -22.09 7.15
CA GLN A 218 16.39 -20.74 7.63
C GLN A 218 17.28 -20.34 8.84
N VAL A 219 17.62 -21.30 9.70
CA VAL A 219 18.53 -21.07 10.84
C VAL A 219 19.95 -20.93 10.34
N LEU A 220 20.39 -21.82 9.45
CA LEU A 220 21.71 -21.73 8.83
C LEU A 220 21.91 -20.43 8.05
N GLU A 221 20.86 -19.95 7.37
CA GLU A 221 20.86 -18.68 6.67
C GLU A 221 21.13 -17.50 7.63
N ILE A 222 20.52 -17.48 8.80
CA ILE A 222 20.71 -16.40 9.78
C ILE A 222 22.17 -16.37 10.27
N HIS A 223 22.74 -17.52 10.60
CA HIS A 223 24.13 -17.59 11.04
C HIS A 223 25.11 -17.08 9.96
N LEU A 224 24.99 -17.63 8.76
CA LEU A 224 25.86 -17.23 7.65
C LEU A 224 25.67 -15.75 7.25
N SER A 225 24.41 -15.29 7.26
CA SER A 225 24.10 -13.88 6.92
C SER A 225 24.64 -12.90 7.96
N LEU A 226 24.62 -13.28 9.24
CA LEU A 226 25.17 -12.45 10.32
C LEU A 226 26.70 -12.28 10.13
N ALA A 227 27.40 -13.38 9.85
CA ALA A 227 28.83 -13.38 9.55
C ALA A 227 29.14 -12.59 8.27
N ALA A 228 28.42 -12.83 7.19
CA ALA A 228 28.58 -12.13 5.93
C ALA A 228 28.38 -10.61 6.07
N LYS A 229 27.43 -10.20 6.89
CA LYS A 229 27.18 -8.79 7.18
C LYS A 229 28.32 -8.16 7.99
N ALA A 230 28.88 -8.89 8.95
CA ALA A 230 30.02 -8.42 9.74
C ALA A 230 31.28 -8.27 8.87
N LEU A 231 31.50 -9.18 7.94
CA LEU A 231 32.62 -9.20 7.02
C LEU A 231 32.46 -8.34 5.76
N GLY A 232 31.22 -7.89 5.49
CA GLY A 232 30.90 -6.96 4.41
C GLY A 232 30.80 -7.57 3.01
N PHE A 233 30.51 -8.86 2.88
CA PHE A 233 30.29 -9.52 1.60
C PHE A 233 28.89 -10.10 1.43
N ASN A 234 28.52 -10.42 0.18
CA ASN A 234 27.24 -11.07 -0.15
C ASN A 234 27.48 -12.56 -0.44
N VAL A 235 26.56 -13.39 0.04
CA VAL A 235 26.59 -14.85 -0.16
C VAL A 235 25.50 -15.26 -1.14
N ALA A 236 25.86 -16.09 -2.12
CA ALA A 236 24.93 -16.76 -3.01
C ALA A 236 25.04 -18.27 -2.80
N THR A 237 23.94 -18.92 -2.41
CA THR A 237 23.86 -20.34 -2.13
C THR A 237 22.82 -21.01 -3.03
N PRO A 238 23.18 -21.41 -4.27
CA PRO A 238 22.29 -22.15 -5.15
C PRO A 238 21.85 -23.48 -4.52
N VAL A 239 20.73 -24.02 -4.96
CA VAL A 239 20.11 -25.22 -4.35
C VAL A 239 21.05 -26.43 -4.30
N PHE A 240 21.88 -26.64 -5.32
CA PHE A 240 22.78 -27.79 -5.44
C PHE A 240 24.26 -27.45 -5.19
N ASP A 241 24.57 -26.23 -4.85
CA ASP A 241 25.91 -25.75 -4.55
C ASP A 241 25.83 -24.74 -3.38
N GLY A 242 25.28 -25.19 -2.28
CA GLY A 242 25.12 -24.41 -1.06
C GLY A 242 26.33 -24.50 -0.13
N ALA A 243 26.31 -23.66 0.92
CA ALA A 243 27.28 -23.72 2.00
C ALA A 243 27.01 -24.97 2.88
N ASN A 244 28.05 -25.67 3.25
CA ASN A 244 27.97 -26.74 4.23
C ASN A 244 28.16 -26.19 5.65
N GLU A 245 28.00 -27.05 6.66
CA GLU A 245 28.15 -26.67 8.07
C GLU A 245 29.53 -26.13 8.40
N ASN A 246 30.60 -26.75 7.85
CA ASN A 246 31.96 -26.29 8.07
C ASN A 246 32.20 -24.90 7.47
N ASP A 247 31.69 -24.63 6.27
CA ASP A 247 31.79 -23.31 5.64
C ASP A 247 31.16 -22.21 6.50
N ILE A 248 30.04 -22.56 7.16
CA ILE A 248 29.35 -21.60 8.05
C ILE A 248 30.15 -21.39 9.32
N MET A 249 30.66 -22.45 9.93
CA MET A 249 31.49 -22.37 11.15
C MET A 249 32.79 -21.57 10.90
N ASP A 250 33.48 -21.87 9.81
CA ASP A 250 34.70 -21.14 9.42
C ASP A 250 34.42 -19.65 9.17
N THR A 251 33.27 -19.35 8.57
CA THR A 251 32.88 -17.97 8.32
C THR A 251 32.50 -17.21 9.61
N LEU A 252 31.87 -17.87 10.56
CA LEU A 252 31.53 -17.32 11.88
C LEU A 252 32.81 -17.08 12.69
N ASP A 253 33.78 -18.02 12.66
CA ASP A 253 35.07 -17.85 13.33
C ASP A 253 35.83 -16.67 12.75
N LEU A 254 35.90 -16.57 11.42
CA LEU A 254 36.51 -15.41 10.73
C LEU A 254 35.86 -14.08 11.11
N ALA A 255 34.53 -14.08 11.35
CA ALA A 255 33.79 -12.92 11.80
C ALA A 255 33.90 -12.66 13.31
N CYS A 256 34.61 -13.52 14.07
CA CYS A 256 34.65 -13.51 15.54
C CYS A 256 33.28 -13.59 16.22
N LEU A 257 32.33 -14.31 15.60
CA LEU A 257 30.96 -14.46 16.07
C LEU A 257 30.64 -15.89 16.56
N LEU A 258 31.60 -16.81 16.54
CA LEU A 258 31.38 -18.22 16.88
C LEU A 258 30.75 -18.39 18.27
N TYR A 259 31.34 -17.73 19.26
CA TYR A 259 30.86 -17.77 20.65
C TYR A 259 29.52 -17.11 20.90
N THR A 260 29.07 -16.20 20.04
CA THR A 260 27.79 -15.53 20.17
C THR A 260 26.64 -16.30 19.53
N SER A 261 26.96 -17.25 18.66
CA SER A 261 25.99 -18.10 17.98
C SER A 261 25.74 -19.45 18.66
N ASP A 262 26.65 -19.86 19.52
CA ASP A 262 26.56 -21.14 20.27
C ASP A 262 26.01 -20.88 21.68
N ALA A 263 24.68 -20.79 21.79
CA ALA A 263 23.98 -20.63 23.06
C ALA A 263 23.81 -21.96 23.83
N ALA A 264 24.23 -23.11 23.28
CA ALA A 264 24.04 -24.41 23.89
C ALA A 264 25.16 -24.80 24.86
N ASP A 265 26.39 -24.29 24.68
CA ASP A 265 27.53 -24.63 25.53
C ASP A 265 27.59 -23.85 26.84
N ASP A 266 26.93 -22.72 26.98
CA ASP A 266 26.91 -21.92 28.21
C ASP A 266 26.05 -22.55 29.35
N LEU A 267 25.34 -23.66 29.09
CA LEU A 267 24.51 -24.33 30.06
C LEU A 267 25.17 -25.57 30.71
N ILE A 268 26.42 -25.90 30.39
CA ILE A 268 27.15 -27.09 30.90
C ILE A 268 28.40 -26.69 31.70
N GLY A 269 28.50 -25.45 32.13
CA GLY A 269 29.54 -24.97 33.03
C GLY A 269 29.08 -24.88 34.47
#